data_2714fad1a944d84b331d3ff1e04081ed
#
_entry.id   2714fad1a944d84b331d3ff1e04081ed
#
_cell.length_a   1.000
_cell.length_b   1.000
_cell.length_c   1.000
_cell.angle_alpha   90.00
_cell.angle_beta   90.00
_cell.angle_gamma   90.00
#
_symmetry.space_group_name_H-M   'P 1'
#
loop_
_entity.id
_entity.type
_entity.pdbx_description
1 polymer ?
#
loop_
_entity_poly.entity_id
_entity_poly.type
_entity_poly.pdbx_seq_one_letter_code
_entity_poly.pdbx_strand_id
1 'polypeptide(L)'
;MINDNKLFVHIHKIKGIQDLSIGLPIDNGIYLLTGENGTYKSTIGACASMVYKTAQKDYYFGITPNGAKITYELGSLKYSVEKNHDGRWKIRNEGDILSRLLRKDIGLYVFFEGGPYFGSRFNNLKKHRLAKDITDWEVFDSSLTKNFGYIIRNNKFYYDYTFAKNIDGIEHYQYKMNGELVDDAHMSTGEILILKILIAIYRFSKQKPNDRKGLMIIDEVEMGLHSSAIIRLLKVLNELAKTKNYAIYLITHSVELIHHIEPNNILYLRRNESNEIECVHPCYPGYASGLLYEKNIFDRIIYVEDDYAKKLIEALITKENLIINKRVYIMPIAGWTQVIQRAYEWQENGIIIPPTKVLMILDEDIKESVPSFFNNHSEYDQSIELNFLPIKSIEKYVKKKAYDENDPIFIEWFETRFHPKNTILSINTRYRKKREQEIEEARKLNKTSSDANGKSYCTSFVQNVAADQVDLFIGYLLEYQYTHEKDRLNEFKTMLSKFLK
;
A
#
# COMPACT_ATOMS: atom_id res chain seq x y z
N MET A 1 0.84 1.16 27.54
CA MET A 1 0.27 -0.17 27.28
C MET A 1 1.24 -0.87 26.34
N ILE A 2 1.88 -1.93 26.81
CA ILE A 2 2.79 -2.74 26.00
C ILE A 2 1.92 -3.40 24.93
N ASN A 3 2.30 -3.25 23.68
CA ASN A 3 1.50 -3.68 22.53
C ASN A 3 1.65 -5.20 22.36
N ASP A 4 0.87 -5.99 23.11
CA ASP A 4 0.93 -7.47 23.14
C ASP A 4 0.51 -8.16 21.82
N ASN A 5 0.20 -7.36 20.78
CA ASN A 5 -0.31 -7.83 19.50
C ASN A 5 0.76 -7.83 18.39
N LYS A 6 2.04 -7.62 18.71
CA LYS A 6 3.13 -7.68 17.73
C LYS A 6 4.26 -8.57 18.23
N LEU A 7 4.67 -9.52 17.39
CA LEU A 7 5.90 -10.27 17.57
C LEU A 7 7.06 -9.46 16.95
N PHE A 8 7.96 -8.94 17.77
CA PHE A 8 9.19 -8.32 17.29
C PHE A 8 10.25 -9.40 17.03
N VAL A 9 10.87 -9.34 15.87
CA VAL A 9 11.95 -10.22 15.43
C VAL A 9 13.16 -9.38 15.11
N HIS A 10 14.21 -9.52 15.91
CA HIS A 10 15.49 -8.84 15.69
C HIS A 10 16.48 -9.85 15.12
N ILE A 11 17.01 -9.57 13.95
CA ILE A 11 17.89 -10.44 13.17
C ILE A 11 19.27 -9.80 13.12
N HIS A 12 20.29 -10.54 13.56
CA HIS A 12 21.67 -10.09 13.57
C HIS A 12 22.57 -11.07 12.82
N LYS A 13 23.32 -10.59 11.84
CA LYS A 13 24.33 -11.32 11.04
C LYS A 13 23.81 -12.61 10.39
N ILE A 14 22.65 -12.55 9.76
CA ILE A 14 22.09 -13.68 9.01
C ILE A 14 22.04 -13.34 7.52
N LYS A 15 22.72 -14.12 6.70
CA LYS A 15 22.86 -13.92 5.25
C LYS A 15 23.46 -12.53 4.98
N GLY A 16 22.79 -11.64 4.28
CA GLY A 16 23.20 -10.25 4.06
C GLY A 16 22.56 -9.24 5.01
N ILE A 17 21.81 -9.69 6.02
CA ILE A 17 21.22 -8.84 7.05
C ILE A 17 22.23 -8.65 8.16
N GLN A 18 22.73 -7.42 8.32
CA GLN A 18 23.64 -7.11 9.44
C GLN A 18 22.83 -6.92 10.72
N ASP A 19 21.85 -6.03 10.68
CA ASP A 19 20.88 -5.80 11.75
C ASP A 19 19.53 -5.41 11.15
N LEU A 20 18.46 -6.05 11.63
CA LEU A 20 17.09 -5.73 11.25
C LEU A 20 16.16 -5.97 12.43
N SER A 21 15.31 -5.01 12.72
CA SER A 21 14.22 -5.17 13.67
C SER A 21 12.89 -5.02 12.93
N ILE A 22 12.02 -6.03 12.99
CA ILE A 22 10.71 -6.02 12.35
C ILE A 22 9.63 -6.44 13.34
N GLY A 23 8.54 -5.68 13.42
CA GLY A 23 7.36 -5.99 14.22
C GLY A 23 6.28 -6.64 13.36
N LEU A 24 5.95 -7.88 13.64
CA LEU A 24 4.94 -8.65 12.93
C LEU A 24 3.62 -8.64 13.73
N PRO A 25 2.55 -7.98 13.27
CA PRO A 25 1.22 -8.11 13.86
C PRO A 25 0.79 -9.58 13.95
N ILE A 26 0.19 -9.98 15.08
CA ILE A 26 -0.30 -11.35 15.32
C ILE A 26 -1.81 -11.42 15.52
N ASP A 27 -2.53 -10.36 15.17
CA ASP A 27 -3.99 -10.38 15.10
C ASP A 27 -4.45 -11.21 13.90
N ASN A 28 -5.64 -11.77 14.00
CA ASN A 28 -6.20 -12.57 12.91
C ASN A 28 -6.42 -11.73 11.66
N GLY A 29 -5.84 -12.18 10.56
CA GLY A 29 -5.89 -11.49 9.28
C GLY A 29 -4.84 -11.96 8.29
N ILE A 30 -4.86 -11.35 7.11
CA ILE A 30 -3.86 -11.58 6.07
C ILE A 30 -2.89 -10.40 6.06
N TYR A 31 -1.61 -10.70 6.05
CA TYR A 31 -0.51 -9.74 5.97
C TYR A 31 0.37 -10.06 4.78
N LEU A 32 0.92 -9.04 4.14
CA LEU A 32 1.93 -9.20 3.09
C LEU A 32 3.30 -8.80 3.59
N LEU A 33 4.29 -9.63 3.30
CA LEU A 33 5.69 -9.27 3.36
C LEU A 33 6.21 -9.20 1.93
N THR A 34 6.34 -8.01 1.40
CA THR A 34 6.74 -7.76 0.01
C THR A 34 7.92 -6.79 -0.05
N GLY A 35 8.43 -6.49 -1.23
CA GLY A 35 9.55 -5.56 -1.39
C GLY A 35 10.50 -5.97 -2.51
N GLU A 36 11.56 -5.20 -2.69
CA GLU A 36 12.56 -5.37 -3.73
C GLU A 36 13.25 -6.74 -3.69
N ASN A 37 13.81 -7.16 -4.83
CA ASN A 37 14.66 -8.34 -4.88
C ASN A 37 15.91 -8.16 -4.03
N GLY A 38 16.34 -9.21 -3.34
CA GLY A 38 17.54 -9.14 -2.47
C GLY A 38 17.30 -8.49 -1.10
N THR A 39 16.05 -8.21 -0.70
CA THR A 39 15.70 -7.75 0.66
C THR A 39 15.49 -8.89 1.66
N TYR A 40 15.82 -10.12 1.28
CA TYR A 40 15.82 -11.32 2.13
C TYR A 40 14.46 -11.67 2.76
N LYS A 41 13.34 -11.41 2.07
CA LYS A 41 11.97 -11.71 2.54
C LYS A 41 11.80 -13.13 3.07
N SER A 42 12.20 -14.13 2.28
CA SER A 42 12.14 -15.55 2.66
C SER A 42 13.00 -15.85 3.88
N THR A 43 14.17 -15.21 4.01
CA THR A 43 15.06 -15.35 5.18
C THR A 43 14.38 -14.77 6.43
N ILE A 44 13.73 -13.60 6.31
CA ILE A 44 12.99 -12.97 7.42
C ILE A 44 11.81 -13.85 7.85
N GLY A 45 11.07 -14.40 6.89
CA GLY A 45 9.99 -15.36 7.17
C GLY A 45 10.50 -16.62 7.88
N ALA A 46 11.62 -17.16 7.43
CA ALA A 46 12.27 -18.30 8.08
C ALA A 46 12.74 -17.95 9.50
N CYS A 47 13.36 -16.77 9.72
CA CYS A 47 13.73 -16.29 11.05
C CYS A 47 12.50 -16.18 11.96
N ALA A 48 11.40 -15.57 11.50
CA ALA A 48 10.18 -15.45 12.27
C ALA A 48 9.59 -16.82 12.65
N SER A 49 9.69 -17.82 11.76
CA SER A 49 9.18 -19.17 12.00
C SER A 49 9.97 -19.95 13.08
N MET A 50 11.22 -19.60 13.34
CA MET A 50 12.03 -20.27 14.35
C MET A 50 11.61 -19.97 15.80
N VAL A 51 10.72 -19.01 16.00
CA VAL A 51 10.13 -18.72 17.32
C VAL A 51 9.45 -19.96 17.93
N TYR A 52 8.94 -20.85 17.10
CA TYR A 52 8.24 -22.06 17.57
C TYR A 52 9.12 -23.31 17.54
N LYS A 53 9.95 -23.47 16.51
CA LYS A 53 10.77 -24.67 16.30
C LYS A 53 12.11 -24.27 15.68
N THR A 54 13.20 -24.55 16.39
CA THR A 54 14.57 -24.33 15.93
C THR A 54 15.04 -25.35 14.88
N ALA A 55 14.09 -25.98 14.17
CA ALA A 55 14.43 -26.93 13.11
C ALA A 55 15.27 -26.25 12.01
N GLN A 56 16.23 -26.99 11.49
CA GLN A 56 17.19 -26.53 10.49
C GLN A 56 16.52 -25.76 9.34
N LYS A 57 16.88 -24.48 9.22
CA LYS A 57 16.48 -23.57 8.13
C LYS A 57 17.71 -23.13 7.34
N ASP A 58 18.78 -23.93 7.36
CA ASP A 58 20.07 -23.61 6.74
C ASP A 58 19.94 -23.19 5.27
N TYR A 59 19.00 -23.75 4.57
CA TYR A 59 18.70 -23.36 3.19
C TYR A 59 18.37 -21.86 3.05
N TYR A 60 17.59 -21.29 3.98
CA TYR A 60 17.19 -19.88 3.95
C TYR A 60 18.27 -18.95 4.49
N PHE A 61 19.15 -19.46 5.34
CA PHE A 61 20.16 -18.64 6.01
C PHE A 61 21.48 -18.59 5.25
N GLY A 62 21.75 -19.58 4.41
CA GLY A 62 23.02 -19.71 3.73
C GLY A 62 24.19 -19.85 4.73
N ILE A 63 25.36 -19.38 4.34
CA ILE A 63 26.53 -19.36 5.24
C ILE A 63 26.31 -18.23 6.25
N THR A 64 26.11 -18.61 7.50
CA THR A 64 25.97 -17.66 8.63
C THR A 64 27.18 -17.73 9.55
N PRO A 65 27.76 -16.59 9.99
CA PRO A 65 28.90 -16.57 10.91
C PRO A 65 28.49 -17.05 12.30
N ASN A 66 29.50 -17.41 13.11
CA ASN A 66 29.29 -17.59 14.54
C ASN A 66 28.84 -16.29 15.19
N GLY A 67 27.92 -16.39 16.16
CA GLY A 67 27.30 -15.21 16.78
C GLY A 67 26.13 -14.63 15.99
N ALA A 68 25.72 -15.25 14.86
CA ALA A 68 24.44 -14.94 14.23
C ALA A 68 23.31 -15.21 15.22
N LYS A 69 22.37 -14.26 15.34
CA LYS A 69 21.39 -14.26 16.42
C LYS A 69 20.02 -13.79 15.93
N ILE A 70 18.98 -14.42 16.46
CA ILE A 70 17.60 -13.97 16.30
C ILE A 70 17.02 -13.76 17.69
N THR A 71 16.51 -12.56 17.97
CA THR A 71 15.84 -12.26 19.24
C THR A 71 14.37 -12.04 18.99
N TYR A 72 13.53 -12.60 19.82
CA TYR A 72 12.08 -12.50 19.76
C TYR A 72 11.57 -11.77 21.00
N GLU A 73 10.64 -10.84 20.80
CA GLU A 73 9.97 -10.11 21.86
C GLU A 73 8.45 -10.13 21.62
N LEU A 74 7.69 -10.51 22.64
CA LEU A 74 6.23 -10.49 22.62
C LEU A 74 5.72 -10.06 24.01
N GLY A 75 5.19 -8.86 24.11
CA GLY A 75 4.86 -8.26 25.40
C GLY A 75 6.12 -8.14 26.27
N SER A 76 6.06 -8.72 27.46
CA SER A 76 7.21 -8.75 28.39
C SER A 76 8.16 -9.92 28.16
N LEU A 77 7.87 -10.80 27.21
CA LEU A 77 8.64 -12.00 26.95
C LEU A 77 9.71 -11.74 25.90
N LYS A 78 10.93 -12.14 26.22
CA LYS A 78 12.10 -12.00 25.35
C LYS A 78 13.00 -13.21 25.45
N TYR A 79 13.39 -13.77 24.28
CA TYR A 79 14.42 -14.80 24.21
C TYR A 79 15.18 -14.73 22.88
N SER A 80 16.29 -15.43 22.80
CA SER A 80 17.09 -15.45 21.58
C SER A 80 17.54 -16.84 21.19
N VAL A 81 17.78 -17.01 19.90
CA VAL A 81 18.40 -18.18 19.29
C VAL A 81 19.69 -17.72 18.64
N GLU A 82 20.80 -18.37 18.98
CA GLU A 82 22.13 -18.00 18.55
C GLU A 82 22.87 -19.18 17.93
N LYS A 83 23.65 -18.92 16.87
CA LYS A 83 24.49 -19.94 16.24
C LYS A 83 25.81 -20.08 17.00
N ASN A 84 26.06 -21.27 17.56
CA ASN A 84 27.25 -21.57 18.30
C ASN A 84 28.45 -21.88 17.38
N HIS A 85 29.65 -22.02 17.99
CA HIS A 85 30.90 -22.40 17.31
C HIS A 85 30.82 -23.78 16.66
N ASP A 86 29.95 -24.67 17.14
CA ASP A 86 29.69 -25.99 16.55
C ASP A 86 28.71 -25.95 15.36
N GLY A 87 28.31 -24.74 14.91
CA GLY A 87 27.40 -24.53 13.79
C GLY A 87 25.93 -24.78 14.10
N ARG A 88 25.60 -25.13 15.34
CA ARG A 88 24.24 -25.43 15.76
C ARG A 88 23.54 -24.20 16.33
N TRP A 89 22.27 -24.08 16.05
CA TRP A 89 21.40 -23.05 16.66
C TRP A 89 20.96 -23.50 18.05
N LYS A 90 21.22 -22.70 19.07
CA LYS A 90 20.83 -22.96 20.46
C LYS A 90 20.04 -21.79 21.01
N ILE A 91 19.03 -22.10 21.81
CA ILE A 91 18.30 -21.12 22.58
C ILE A 91 19.24 -20.57 23.66
N ARG A 92 19.43 -19.26 23.66
CA ARG A 92 20.18 -18.53 24.70
C ARG A 92 19.19 -17.78 25.54
N ASN A 93 19.24 -18.00 26.80
CA ASN A 93 18.64 -17.35 27.96
C ASN A 93 17.43 -17.97 28.64
N GLU A 94 17.60 -17.88 29.93
CA GLU A 94 16.62 -17.74 31.01
C GLU A 94 15.43 -18.67 30.93
N GLY A 95 15.72 -19.85 30.46
CA GLY A 95 14.88 -21.00 30.63
C GLY A 95 14.15 -21.40 29.36
N ASP A 96 14.26 -22.70 29.12
CA ASP A 96 13.34 -23.53 28.36
C ASP A 96 11.83 -23.16 28.64
N ILE A 97 11.61 -22.40 29.70
CA ILE A 97 10.34 -21.86 30.16
C ILE A 97 9.72 -20.95 29.11
N LEU A 98 10.49 -20.09 28.42
CA LEU A 98 9.91 -19.06 27.53
C LEU A 98 9.45 -19.61 26.19
N SER A 99 10.19 -20.56 25.62
CA SER A 99 9.71 -21.28 24.44
C SER A 99 8.49 -22.14 24.76
N ARG A 100 8.43 -22.66 26.01
CA ARG A 100 7.25 -23.34 26.54
C ARG A 100 6.11 -22.38 26.85
N LEU A 101 6.39 -21.13 27.32
CA LEU A 101 5.41 -20.10 27.55
C LEU A 101 4.80 -19.60 26.23
N LEU A 102 5.62 -19.35 25.22
CA LEU A 102 5.11 -19.05 23.87
C LEU A 102 4.25 -20.17 23.30
N ARG A 103 4.58 -21.43 23.61
CA ARG A 103 3.80 -22.60 23.21
C ARG A 103 2.56 -22.85 24.08
N LYS A 104 2.65 -22.67 25.38
CA LYS A 104 1.59 -23.04 26.32
C LYS A 104 0.73 -21.89 26.82
N ASP A 105 1.32 -20.73 27.10
CA ASP A 105 0.62 -19.64 27.77
C ASP A 105 0.23 -18.50 26.84
N ILE A 106 1.05 -18.15 25.83
CA ILE A 106 0.70 -17.14 24.82
C ILE A 106 -0.02 -17.78 23.64
N GLY A 107 0.17 -19.08 23.44
CA GLY A 107 -0.56 -19.84 22.43
C GLY A 107 -0.24 -19.49 20.99
N LEU A 108 0.94 -18.96 20.72
CA LEU A 108 1.40 -18.69 19.36
C LEU A 108 1.97 -19.97 18.73
N TYR A 109 1.33 -20.45 17.70
CA TYR A 109 1.78 -21.56 16.86
C TYR A 109 2.27 -21.00 15.53
N VAL A 110 3.41 -21.48 15.04
CA VAL A 110 4.02 -20.99 13.81
C VAL A 110 4.16 -22.10 12.80
N PHE A 111 3.69 -21.86 11.61
CA PHE A 111 3.88 -22.69 10.43
C PHE A 111 4.61 -21.87 9.36
N PHE A 112 5.64 -22.44 8.75
CA PHE A 112 6.35 -21.85 7.63
C PHE A 112 6.43 -22.84 6.48
N GLU A 113 6.00 -22.40 5.31
CA GLU A 113 6.09 -23.13 4.06
C GLU A 113 6.75 -22.24 3.01
N GLY A 114 7.76 -22.73 2.31
CA GLY A 114 8.55 -21.94 1.38
C GLY A 114 8.74 -22.55 0.01
N GLY A 115 8.78 -21.68 -1.01
CA GLY A 115 8.90 -22.02 -2.42
C GLY A 115 10.12 -22.84 -2.83
N PRO A 116 11.33 -22.63 -2.26
CA PRO A 116 12.51 -23.40 -2.61
C PRO A 116 12.40 -24.92 -2.43
N TYR A 117 11.50 -25.35 -1.55
CA TYR A 117 11.15 -26.76 -1.42
C TYR A 117 10.52 -27.37 -2.69
N PHE A 118 9.89 -26.52 -3.53
CA PHE A 118 9.23 -27.02 -4.74
C PHE A 118 10.20 -27.53 -5.79
N GLY A 119 11.28 -26.80 -6.09
CA GLY A 119 12.23 -27.17 -7.16
C GLY A 119 12.94 -28.49 -6.92
N SER A 120 13.40 -28.75 -5.70
CA SER A 120 14.06 -30.02 -5.32
C SER A 120 13.07 -31.18 -5.32
N ARG A 121 11.81 -30.92 -4.98
CA ARG A 121 10.75 -31.91 -4.89
C ARG A 121 10.27 -32.37 -6.28
N PHE A 122 10.13 -31.47 -7.25
CA PHE A 122 9.79 -31.83 -8.64
C PHE A 122 10.81 -32.82 -9.24
N ASN A 123 12.08 -32.64 -8.96
CA ASN A 123 13.11 -33.56 -9.40
C ASN A 123 13.02 -34.93 -8.70
N ASN A 124 12.54 -34.98 -7.48
CA ASN A 124 12.36 -36.21 -6.72
C ASN A 124 11.05 -36.92 -7.07
N LEU A 125 9.94 -36.21 -7.29
CA LEU A 125 8.67 -36.77 -7.75
C LEU A 125 8.81 -37.45 -9.11
N LYS A 126 9.62 -36.91 -10.03
CA LYS A 126 9.92 -37.57 -11.31
C LYS A 126 10.72 -38.87 -11.16
N LYS A 127 11.45 -39.06 -10.08
CA LYS A 127 12.23 -40.28 -9.80
C LYS A 127 11.41 -41.37 -9.13
N HIS A 128 10.41 -40.99 -8.34
CA HIS A 128 9.47 -41.92 -7.72
C HIS A 128 8.25 -42.07 -8.64
N ARG A 129 8.31 -42.99 -9.62
CA ARG A 129 7.10 -43.50 -10.26
C ARG A 129 6.25 -44.09 -9.15
N LEU A 130 5.03 -43.59 -8.98
CA LEU A 130 4.10 -44.11 -7.97
C LEU A 130 4.03 -45.62 -8.09
N ALA A 131 4.42 -46.35 -7.05
CA ALA A 131 4.11 -47.74 -6.94
C ALA A 131 2.60 -47.88 -6.99
N LYS A 132 2.07 -48.65 -7.89
CA LYS A 132 0.61 -48.83 -8.09
C LYS A 132 -0.16 -49.35 -6.87
N ASP A 133 0.55 -49.72 -5.81
CA ASP A 133 0.02 -50.41 -4.62
C ASP A 133 0.14 -49.58 -3.32
N ILE A 134 0.06 -48.22 -3.40
CA ILE A 134 0.06 -47.40 -2.20
C ILE A 134 -1.29 -47.53 -1.51
N THR A 135 -1.29 -48.11 -0.32
CA THR A 135 -2.44 -48.19 0.61
C THR A 135 -2.32 -47.13 1.70
N ASP A 136 -3.39 -46.94 2.50
CA ASP A 136 -3.40 -46.08 3.70
C ASP A 136 -3.18 -44.58 3.43
N TRP A 137 -3.89 -44.05 2.46
CA TRP A 137 -3.94 -42.62 2.20
C TRP A 137 -4.71 -41.88 3.31
N GLU A 138 -4.17 -40.75 3.78
CA GLU A 138 -4.91 -39.83 4.61
C GLU A 138 -5.99 -39.16 3.75
N VAL A 139 -7.25 -39.33 4.11
CA VAL A 139 -8.41 -38.75 3.42
C VAL A 139 -8.80 -37.46 4.09
N PHE A 140 -8.99 -36.38 3.32
CA PHE A 140 -9.38 -35.09 3.83
C PHE A 140 -10.89 -34.86 3.67
N ASP A 141 -11.42 -34.03 4.57
CA ASP A 141 -12.85 -33.76 4.62
C ASP A 141 -13.36 -32.94 3.43
N SER A 142 -14.70 -32.91 3.31
CA SER A 142 -15.39 -32.21 2.23
C SER A 142 -15.09 -30.70 2.22
N SER A 143 -14.72 -30.09 3.34
CA SER A 143 -14.42 -28.67 3.43
C SER A 143 -13.10 -28.35 2.72
N LEU A 144 -12.04 -29.14 2.97
CA LEU A 144 -10.75 -28.98 2.29
C LEU A 144 -10.90 -29.20 0.78
N THR A 145 -11.61 -30.27 0.40
CA THR A 145 -11.86 -30.64 -1.01
C THR A 145 -12.65 -29.55 -1.74
N LYS A 146 -13.69 -28.96 -1.11
CA LYS A 146 -14.43 -27.83 -1.66
C LYS A 146 -13.56 -26.59 -1.84
N ASN A 147 -12.74 -26.25 -0.84
CA ASN A 147 -11.82 -25.12 -0.95
C ASN A 147 -10.81 -25.32 -2.10
N PHE A 148 -10.26 -26.50 -2.26
CA PHE A 148 -9.40 -26.87 -3.37
C PHE A 148 -10.09 -26.64 -4.72
N GLY A 149 -11.29 -27.23 -4.91
CA GLY A 149 -12.07 -27.09 -6.14
C GLY A 149 -12.45 -25.64 -6.44
N TYR A 150 -12.80 -24.86 -5.42
CA TYR A 150 -13.09 -23.44 -5.56
C TYR A 150 -11.87 -22.65 -6.00
N ILE A 151 -10.72 -22.85 -5.36
CA ILE A 151 -9.49 -22.10 -5.68
C ILE A 151 -9.04 -22.41 -7.12
N ILE A 152 -8.94 -23.66 -7.48
CA ILE A 152 -8.38 -24.05 -8.79
C ILE A 152 -9.37 -23.77 -9.92
N ARG A 153 -10.62 -24.17 -9.80
CA ARG A 153 -11.57 -24.20 -10.93
C ARG A 153 -12.89 -23.47 -10.69
N ASN A 154 -12.98 -22.68 -9.62
CA ASN A 154 -14.19 -21.94 -9.25
C ASN A 154 -15.44 -22.87 -9.19
N ASN A 155 -15.25 -24.08 -8.65
CA ASN A 155 -16.29 -25.12 -8.53
C ASN A 155 -16.95 -25.57 -9.85
N LYS A 156 -16.27 -25.34 -11.00
CA LYS A 156 -16.77 -25.82 -12.31
C LYS A 156 -16.77 -27.35 -12.45
N PHE A 157 -15.97 -28.01 -11.61
CA PHE A 157 -15.86 -29.47 -11.57
C PHE A 157 -16.12 -29.94 -10.15
N TYR A 158 -16.71 -31.13 -10.04
CA TYR A 158 -16.96 -31.74 -8.74
C TYR A 158 -15.74 -32.56 -8.31
N TYR A 159 -15.19 -32.22 -7.16
CA TYR A 159 -14.11 -32.97 -6.51
C TYR A 159 -14.70 -33.82 -5.39
N ASP A 160 -14.49 -35.13 -5.48
CA ASP A 160 -15.03 -36.07 -4.49
C ASP A 160 -14.20 -36.08 -3.20
N TYR A 161 -12.90 -36.34 -3.35
CA TYR A 161 -11.95 -36.48 -2.24
C TYR A 161 -10.58 -35.96 -2.60
N THR A 162 -9.82 -35.56 -1.58
CA THR A 162 -8.39 -35.28 -1.66
C THR A 162 -7.65 -36.17 -0.68
N PHE A 163 -6.43 -36.59 -1.06
CA PHE A 163 -5.63 -37.54 -0.32
C PHE A 163 -4.19 -37.07 -0.21
N ALA A 164 -3.49 -37.40 0.88
CA ALA A 164 -2.06 -37.27 0.98
C ALA A 164 -1.44 -38.50 1.65
N LYS A 165 -0.19 -38.80 1.31
CA LYS A 165 0.63 -39.80 1.96
C LYS A 165 2.09 -39.42 1.94
N ASN A 166 2.78 -39.61 3.07
CA ASN A 166 4.22 -39.48 3.13
C ASN A 166 4.87 -40.84 2.84
N ILE A 167 5.73 -40.86 1.81
CA ILE A 167 6.51 -42.03 1.41
C ILE A 167 7.97 -41.62 1.38
N ASP A 168 8.78 -42.26 2.22
CA ASP A 168 10.22 -42.01 2.34
C ASP A 168 10.58 -40.52 2.53
N GLY A 169 9.77 -39.79 3.31
CA GLY A 169 9.94 -38.35 3.55
C GLY A 169 9.40 -37.43 2.47
N ILE A 170 8.83 -37.98 1.38
CA ILE A 170 8.18 -37.24 0.30
C ILE A 170 6.67 -37.37 0.46
N GLU A 171 5.98 -36.26 0.48
CA GLU A 171 4.52 -36.23 0.57
C GLU A 171 3.92 -36.25 -0.83
N HIS A 172 3.11 -37.24 -1.12
CA HIS A 172 2.37 -37.45 -2.34
C HIS A 172 0.93 -36.99 -2.19
N TYR A 173 0.33 -36.53 -3.27
CA TYR A 173 -1.05 -36.04 -3.30
C TYR A 173 -1.86 -36.73 -4.38
N GLN A 174 -3.14 -36.95 -4.10
CA GLN A 174 -4.12 -37.37 -5.08
C GLN A 174 -5.42 -36.60 -4.86
N TYR A 175 -6.21 -36.44 -5.89
CA TYR A 175 -7.61 -36.04 -5.77
C TYR A 175 -8.47 -36.89 -6.71
N LYS A 176 -9.75 -37.07 -6.32
CA LYS A 176 -10.75 -37.69 -7.16
C LYS A 176 -11.67 -36.63 -7.71
N MET A 177 -11.86 -36.58 -9.01
CA MET A 177 -12.69 -35.61 -9.71
C MET A 177 -13.57 -36.33 -10.72
N ASN A 178 -14.89 -36.20 -10.58
CA ASN A 178 -15.86 -36.87 -11.48
C ASN A 178 -15.65 -38.39 -11.56
N GLY A 179 -15.22 -39.02 -10.50
CA GLY A 179 -14.96 -40.46 -10.46
C GLY A 179 -13.54 -40.88 -10.85
N GLU A 180 -12.75 -40.00 -11.46
CA GLU A 180 -11.37 -40.28 -11.90
C GLU A 180 -10.36 -39.84 -10.84
N LEU A 181 -9.30 -40.66 -10.66
CA LEU A 181 -8.18 -40.35 -9.78
C LEU A 181 -7.09 -39.63 -10.56
N VAL A 182 -6.63 -38.49 -10.00
CA VAL A 182 -5.50 -37.72 -10.53
C VAL A 182 -4.42 -37.70 -9.45
N ASP A 183 -3.24 -38.16 -9.78
CA ASP A 183 -2.08 -38.18 -8.92
C ASP A 183 -1.18 -36.94 -9.15
N ASP A 184 -0.21 -36.75 -8.27
CA ASP A 184 0.71 -35.60 -8.29
C ASP A 184 1.64 -35.57 -9.52
N ALA A 185 1.81 -36.67 -10.24
CA ALA A 185 2.55 -36.70 -11.51
C ALA A 185 1.76 -36.05 -12.67
N HIS A 186 0.42 -36.03 -12.55
CA HIS A 186 -0.49 -35.46 -13.54
C HIS A 186 -1.07 -34.07 -13.11
N MET A 187 -0.78 -33.65 -11.90
CA MET A 187 -1.19 -32.33 -11.39
C MET A 187 -0.29 -31.21 -11.91
N SER A 188 -0.88 -30.03 -12.12
CA SER A 188 -0.12 -28.79 -12.33
C SER A 188 0.60 -28.36 -11.04
N THR A 189 1.63 -27.54 -11.20
CA THR A 189 2.36 -26.95 -10.05
C THR A 189 1.44 -26.23 -9.08
N GLY A 190 0.47 -25.47 -9.63
CA GLY A 190 -0.51 -24.74 -8.82
C GLY A 190 -1.42 -25.66 -8.02
N GLU A 191 -1.88 -26.79 -8.61
CA GLU A 191 -2.71 -27.77 -7.91
C GLU A 191 -1.97 -28.39 -6.71
N ILE A 192 -0.71 -28.80 -6.93
CA ILE A 192 0.13 -29.34 -5.85
C ILE A 192 0.35 -28.30 -4.75
N LEU A 193 0.64 -27.05 -5.12
CA LEU A 193 0.86 -25.97 -4.16
C LEU A 193 -0.38 -25.74 -3.27
N ILE A 194 -1.56 -25.65 -3.88
CA ILE A 194 -2.80 -25.42 -3.15
C ILE A 194 -3.14 -26.60 -2.24
N LEU A 195 -3.02 -27.83 -2.71
CA LEU A 195 -3.23 -29.01 -1.85
C LEU A 195 -2.28 -28.99 -0.66
N LYS A 196 -0.99 -28.71 -0.90
CA LYS A 196 0.02 -28.63 0.16
C LYS A 196 -0.34 -27.58 1.20
N ILE A 197 -0.73 -26.36 0.78
CA ILE A 197 -1.14 -25.28 1.69
C ILE A 197 -2.37 -25.69 2.48
N LEU A 198 -3.42 -26.19 1.83
CA LEU A 198 -4.68 -26.54 2.50
C LEU A 198 -4.49 -27.70 3.47
N ILE A 199 -3.74 -28.73 3.10
CA ILE A 199 -3.44 -29.89 3.96
C ILE A 199 -2.61 -29.46 5.18
N ALA A 200 -1.61 -28.60 4.95
CA ALA A 200 -0.80 -28.07 6.04
C ALA A 200 -1.64 -27.23 7.03
N ILE A 201 -2.52 -26.37 6.51
CA ILE A 201 -3.47 -25.61 7.34
C ILE A 201 -4.39 -26.54 8.13
N TYR A 202 -4.94 -27.56 7.48
CA TYR A 202 -5.80 -28.54 8.10
C TYR A 202 -5.10 -29.28 9.25
N ARG A 203 -3.90 -29.83 9.00
CA ARG A 203 -3.10 -30.52 10.02
C ARG A 203 -2.70 -29.58 11.16
N PHE A 204 -2.29 -28.35 10.81
CA PHE A 204 -1.95 -27.34 11.80
C PHE A 204 -3.16 -26.98 12.70
N SER A 205 -4.34 -26.86 12.11
CA SER A 205 -5.56 -26.58 12.86
C SER A 205 -5.95 -27.70 13.86
N LYS A 206 -5.62 -28.95 13.53
CA LYS A 206 -5.84 -30.08 14.44
C LYS A 206 -4.86 -30.11 15.64
N GLN A 207 -3.66 -29.59 15.44
CA GLN A 207 -2.64 -29.54 16.50
C GLN A 207 -2.79 -28.32 17.41
N LYS A 208 -3.40 -27.24 16.90
CA LYS A 208 -3.56 -25.98 17.61
C LYS A 208 -4.87 -25.98 18.41
N PRO A 209 -4.86 -25.73 19.73
CA PRO A 209 -6.09 -25.46 20.48
C PRO A 209 -6.86 -24.27 19.88
N ASN A 210 -8.20 -24.36 19.84
CA ASN A 210 -9.05 -23.37 19.16
C ASN A 210 -8.98 -21.96 19.77
N ASP A 211 -8.66 -21.85 21.04
CA ASP A 211 -8.53 -20.62 21.81
C ASP A 211 -7.19 -19.88 21.56
N ARG A 212 -6.27 -20.49 20.83
CA ARG A 212 -4.90 -19.95 20.66
C ARG A 212 -4.68 -19.35 19.30
N LYS A 213 -3.84 -18.29 19.27
CA LYS A 213 -3.40 -17.63 18.03
C LYS A 213 -2.47 -18.53 17.23
N GLY A 214 -2.55 -18.48 15.90
CA GLY A 214 -1.62 -19.15 15.00
C GLY A 214 -0.94 -18.12 14.09
N LEU A 215 0.36 -18.27 13.90
CA LEU A 215 1.12 -17.53 12.90
C LEU A 215 1.46 -18.47 11.75
N MET A 216 1.04 -18.11 10.55
CA MET A 216 1.39 -18.82 9.32
C MET A 216 2.18 -17.93 8.41
N ILE A 217 3.23 -18.48 7.80
CA ILE A 217 4.06 -17.77 6.83
C ILE A 217 4.15 -18.64 5.59
N ILE A 218 3.69 -18.11 4.46
CA ILE A 218 3.65 -18.81 3.16
C ILE A 218 4.48 -18.01 2.17
N ASP A 219 5.55 -18.61 1.67
CA ASP A 219 6.49 -17.97 0.75
C ASP A 219 6.17 -18.33 -0.70
N GLU A 220 6.26 -17.34 -1.61
CA GLU A 220 6.02 -17.49 -3.05
C GLU A 220 4.63 -18.09 -3.38
N VAL A 221 3.60 -17.60 -2.71
CA VAL A 221 2.24 -18.16 -2.78
C VAL A 221 1.63 -18.09 -4.20
N GLU A 222 2.13 -17.21 -5.04
CA GLU A 222 1.70 -17.04 -6.44
C GLU A 222 2.27 -18.06 -7.42
N MET A 223 3.24 -18.88 -7.01
CA MET A 223 3.94 -19.77 -7.90
C MET A 223 3.00 -20.77 -8.58
N GLY A 224 2.94 -20.73 -9.90
CA GLY A 224 2.13 -21.65 -10.72
C GLY A 224 0.62 -21.42 -10.67
N LEU A 225 0.16 -20.27 -10.14
CA LEU A 225 -1.25 -19.90 -10.07
C LEU A 225 -1.58 -18.77 -11.05
N HIS A 226 -2.76 -18.85 -11.67
CA HIS A 226 -3.33 -17.72 -12.39
C HIS A 226 -3.88 -16.67 -11.42
N SER A 227 -3.89 -15.39 -11.81
CA SER A 227 -4.37 -14.26 -11.00
C SER A 227 -5.74 -14.54 -10.37
N SER A 228 -6.68 -15.11 -11.12
CA SER A 228 -8.01 -15.45 -10.59
C SER A 228 -7.99 -16.54 -9.51
N ALA A 229 -7.05 -17.49 -9.57
CA ALA A 229 -6.87 -18.51 -8.53
C ALA A 229 -6.23 -17.91 -7.28
N ILE A 230 -5.28 -16.99 -7.44
CA ILE A 230 -4.66 -16.21 -6.35
C ILE A 230 -5.74 -15.45 -5.55
N ILE A 231 -6.65 -14.77 -6.23
CA ILE A 231 -7.74 -14.02 -5.57
C ILE A 231 -8.70 -14.96 -4.83
N ARG A 232 -9.02 -16.12 -5.41
CA ARG A 232 -9.85 -17.13 -4.72
C ARG A 232 -9.13 -17.73 -3.51
N LEU A 233 -7.82 -18.01 -3.63
CA LEU A 233 -7.00 -18.44 -2.50
C LEU A 233 -7.01 -17.40 -1.38
N LEU A 234 -6.82 -16.11 -1.71
CA LEU A 234 -6.86 -15.03 -0.72
C LEU A 234 -8.20 -15.00 0.05
N LYS A 235 -9.33 -15.20 -0.63
CA LYS A 235 -10.65 -15.27 0.01
C LYS A 235 -10.73 -16.43 1.00
N VAL A 236 -10.31 -17.63 0.60
CA VAL A 236 -10.28 -18.81 1.45
C VAL A 236 -9.36 -18.61 2.67
N LEU A 237 -8.16 -18.08 2.45
CA LEU A 237 -7.22 -17.80 3.53
C LEU A 237 -7.76 -16.75 4.50
N ASN A 238 -8.48 -15.74 4.03
CA ASN A 238 -9.09 -14.71 4.88
C ASN A 238 -10.21 -15.29 5.78
N GLU A 239 -11.03 -16.18 5.23
CA GLU A 239 -12.03 -16.90 6.04
C GLU A 239 -11.36 -17.79 7.10
N LEU A 240 -10.31 -18.52 6.72
CA LEU A 240 -9.54 -19.35 7.65
C LEU A 240 -8.85 -18.51 8.73
N ALA A 241 -8.28 -17.37 8.36
CA ALA A 241 -7.67 -16.45 9.32
C ALA A 241 -8.66 -16.02 10.40
N LYS A 242 -9.88 -15.64 9.99
CA LYS A 242 -10.94 -15.20 10.91
C LYS A 242 -11.50 -16.34 11.76
N THR A 243 -11.82 -17.48 11.15
CA THR A 243 -12.49 -18.60 11.84
C THR A 243 -11.56 -19.41 12.74
N LYS A 244 -10.25 -19.43 12.43
CA LYS A 244 -9.25 -20.24 13.15
C LYS A 244 -8.29 -19.40 13.99
N ASN A 245 -8.47 -18.09 14.06
CA ASN A 245 -7.61 -17.16 14.79
C ASN A 245 -6.13 -17.22 14.31
N TYR A 246 -5.94 -17.01 12.99
CA TYR A 246 -4.61 -17.02 12.37
C TYR A 246 -4.20 -15.62 11.89
N ALA A 247 -2.94 -15.26 12.16
CA ALA A 247 -2.21 -14.25 11.40
C ALA A 247 -1.48 -14.96 10.24
N ILE A 248 -1.87 -14.70 9.00
CA ILE A 248 -1.30 -15.35 7.81
C ILE A 248 -0.47 -14.35 7.05
N TYR A 249 0.84 -14.58 6.99
CA TYR A 249 1.79 -13.80 6.20
C TYR A 249 2.02 -14.46 4.86
N LEU A 250 1.79 -13.70 3.79
CA LEU A 250 2.10 -14.10 2.43
C LEU A 250 3.35 -13.34 2.00
N ILE A 251 4.42 -14.06 1.70
CA ILE A 251 5.61 -13.47 1.08
C ILE A 251 5.39 -13.54 -0.42
N THR A 252 5.36 -12.39 -1.09
CA THR A 252 4.91 -12.32 -2.47
C THR A 252 5.44 -11.11 -3.21
N HIS A 253 5.52 -11.22 -4.54
CA HIS A 253 5.71 -10.12 -5.48
C HIS A 253 4.46 -9.85 -6.33
N SER A 254 3.34 -10.55 -6.08
CA SER A 254 2.12 -10.44 -6.88
C SER A 254 1.42 -9.10 -6.67
N VAL A 255 1.26 -8.34 -7.76
CA VAL A 255 0.49 -7.09 -7.78
C VAL A 255 -0.96 -7.35 -7.39
N GLU A 256 -1.54 -8.46 -7.84
CA GLU A 256 -2.90 -8.86 -7.53
C GLU A 256 -3.11 -8.99 -6.02
N LEU A 257 -2.15 -9.61 -5.31
CA LEU A 257 -2.23 -9.71 -3.85
C LEU A 257 -2.04 -8.35 -3.18
N ILE A 258 -1.04 -7.57 -3.63
CA ILE A 258 -0.74 -6.26 -3.06
C ILE A 258 -1.97 -5.33 -3.12
N HIS A 259 -2.70 -5.33 -4.24
CA HIS A 259 -3.87 -4.47 -4.44
C HIS A 259 -5.12 -4.92 -3.66
N HIS A 260 -5.15 -6.14 -3.15
CA HIS A 260 -6.29 -6.66 -2.38
C HIS A 260 -6.09 -6.65 -0.87
N ILE A 261 -4.97 -6.09 -0.39
CA ILE A 261 -4.65 -6.03 1.05
C ILE A 261 -4.61 -4.59 1.52
N GLU A 262 -5.17 -4.37 2.71
CA GLU A 262 -5.20 -3.06 3.35
C GLU A 262 -3.78 -2.56 3.68
N PRO A 263 -3.51 -1.25 3.56
CA PRO A 263 -2.18 -0.68 3.78
C PRO A 263 -1.55 -1.04 5.13
N ASN A 264 -2.36 -1.15 6.18
CA ASN A 264 -1.90 -1.52 7.52
C ASN A 264 -1.46 -2.99 7.63
N ASN A 265 -1.73 -3.79 6.61
CA ASN A 265 -1.37 -5.20 6.55
C ASN A 265 -0.25 -5.47 5.54
N ILE A 266 0.33 -4.43 4.94
CA ILE A 266 1.46 -4.54 4.00
C ILE A 266 2.74 -4.09 4.69
N LEU A 267 3.71 -4.99 4.78
CA LEU A 267 5.07 -4.74 5.23
C LEU A 267 5.97 -4.77 3.99
N TYR A 268 6.46 -3.60 3.58
CA TYR A 268 7.29 -3.46 2.39
C TYR A 268 8.76 -3.32 2.79
N LEU A 269 9.60 -4.20 2.26
CA LEU A 269 11.04 -4.21 2.51
C LEU A 269 11.79 -3.53 1.36
N ARG A 270 12.64 -2.57 1.69
CA ARG A 270 13.54 -1.91 0.73
C ARG A 270 14.93 -1.73 1.32
N ARG A 271 15.88 -1.36 0.49
CA ARG A 271 17.19 -0.89 0.95
C ARG A 271 17.17 0.62 1.08
N ASN A 272 17.71 1.12 2.20
CA ASN A 272 17.94 2.55 2.39
C ASN A 272 19.22 3.01 1.67
N GLU A 273 19.54 4.30 1.74
CA GLU A 273 20.73 4.89 1.12
C GLU A 273 22.04 4.27 1.67
N SER A 274 22.05 3.78 2.91
CA SER A 274 23.17 3.06 3.52
C SER A 274 23.22 1.58 3.14
N ASN A 275 22.36 1.13 2.19
CA ASN A 275 22.24 -0.27 1.77
C ASN A 275 21.78 -1.24 2.88
N GLU A 276 21.20 -0.73 3.96
CA GLU A 276 20.56 -1.51 5.02
C GLU A 276 19.11 -1.79 4.68
N ILE A 277 18.57 -2.88 5.23
CA ILE A 277 17.16 -3.25 5.01
C ILE A 277 16.29 -2.49 6.01
N GLU A 278 15.27 -1.83 5.48
CA GLU A 278 14.24 -1.20 6.30
C GLU A 278 12.85 -1.71 5.92
N CYS A 279 11.94 -1.70 6.89
CA CYS A 279 10.55 -2.08 6.70
C CYS A 279 9.66 -0.83 6.68
N VAL A 280 9.03 -0.59 5.54
CA VAL A 280 8.03 0.46 5.37
C VAL A 280 6.66 -0.11 5.77
N HIS A 281 6.09 0.44 6.86
CA HIS A 281 4.79 0.00 7.39
C HIS A 281 4.11 1.17 8.14
N PRO A 282 2.85 1.49 7.85
CA PRO A 282 2.01 0.93 6.79
C PRO A 282 2.54 1.24 5.39
N CYS A 283 2.17 0.41 4.40
CA CYS A 283 2.55 0.62 3.02
C CYS A 283 1.33 0.56 2.10
N TYR A 284 1.21 1.52 1.21
CA TYR A 284 0.08 1.58 0.27
C TYR A 284 0.36 0.74 -0.98
N PRO A 285 -0.69 0.08 -1.55
CA PRO A 285 -0.55 -0.77 -2.73
C PRO A 285 0.09 -0.09 -3.93
N GLY A 286 -0.29 1.15 -4.24
CA GLY A 286 0.29 1.91 -5.35
C GLY A 286 1.77 2.24 -5.12
N TYR A 287 2.16 2.56 -3.88
CA TYR A 287 3.56 2.76 -3.51
C TYR A 287 4.37 1.47 -3.70
N ALA A 288 3.90 0.34 -3.13
CA ALA A 288 4.57 -0.95 -3.24
C ALA A 288 4.69 -1.43 -4.70
N SER A 289 3.59 -1.39 -5.45
CA SER A 289 3.56 -1.81 -6.86
C SER A 289 4.39 -0.88 -7.75
N GLY A 290 4.36 0.43 -7.49
CA GLY A 290 5.12 1.41 -8.24
C GLY A 290 6.63 1.19 -8.14
N LEU A 291 7.13 0.81 -6.97
CA LEU A 291 8.54 0.49 -6.74
C LEU A 291 8.93 -0.86 -7.35
N LEU A 292 8.05 -1.87 -7.27
CA LEU A 292 8.34 -3.21 -7.80
C LEU A 292 8.32 -3.29 -9.32
N TYR A 293 7.49 -2.51 -9.99
CA TYR A 293 7.23 -2.64 -11.43
C TYR A 293 7.56 -1.39 -12.22
N GLU A 294 8.13 -0.36 -11.57
CA GLU A 294 8.47 0.93 -12.19
C GLU A 294 7.27 1.59 -12.91
N LYS A 295 6.04 1.26 -12.47
CA LYS A 295 4.81 1.79 -13.06
C LYS A 295 4.29 2.98 -12.26
N ASN A 296 3.69 3.94 -12.96
CA ASN A 296 3.02 5.10 -12.36
C ASN A 296 1.62 4.69 -11.86
N ILE A 297 1.58 3.90 -10.80
CA ILE A 297 0.34 3.58 -10.07
C ILE A 297 0.26 4.52 -8.87
N PHE A 298 -0.90 5.16 -8.69
CA PHE A 298 -1.14 6.11 -7.61
C PHE A 298 -2.15 5.56 -6.61
N ASP A 299 -1.91 5.83 -5.32
CA ASP A 299 -2.84 5.47 -4.25
C ASP A 299 -3.96 6.51 -4.12
N ARG A 300 -3.64 7.77 -4.48
CA ARG A 300 -4.56 8.92 -4.44
C ARG A 300 -4.38 9.76 -5.70
N ILE A 301 -5.49 10.18 -6.28
CA ILE A 301 -5.51 11.15 -7.38
C ILE A 301 -6.37 12.33 -6.93
N ILE A 302 -5.84 13.54 -7.07
CA ILE A 302 -6.55 14.78 -6.79
C ILE A 302 -6.69 15.53 -8.12
N TYR A 303 -7.92 15.72 -8.56
CA TYR A 303 -8.21 16.54 -9.72
C TYR A 303 -8.42 17.99 -9.31
N VAL A 304 -7.81 18.91 -10.03
CA VAL A 304 -7.89 20.35 -9.78
C VAL A 304 -8.11 21.10 -11.08
N GLU A 305 -8.52 22.37 -10.99
CA GLU A 305 -8.81 23.16 -12.17
C GLU A 305 -7.57 23.58 -12.94
N ASP A 306 -6.49 23.95 -12.26
CA ASP A 306 -5.29 24.50 -12.90
C ASP A 306 -3.98 24.21 -12.13
N ASP A 307 -2.87 24.67 -12.70
CA ASP A 307 -1.54 24.48 -12.13
C ASP A 307 -1.29 25.29 -10.85
N TYR A 308 -1.96 26.42 -10.64
CA TYR A 308 -1.82 27.17 -9.39
C TYR A 308 -2.48 26.41 -8.23
N ALA A 309 -3.68 25.86 -8.45
CA ALA A 309 -4.36 25.00 -7.48
C ALA A 309 -3.51 23.77 -7.13
N LYS A 310 -2.92 23.11 -8.16
CA LYS A 310 -1.98 22.02 -7.98
C LYS A 310 -0.81 22.41 -7.07
N LYS A 311 -0.11 23.49 -7.41
CA LYS A 311 1.09 23.96 -6.67
C LYS A 311 0.75 24.34 -5.22
N LEU A 312 -0.41 24.95 -4.98
CA LEU A 312 -0.87 25.28 -3.62
C LEU A 312 -1.06 24.01 -2.77
N ILE A 313 -1.69 22.99 -3.34
CA ILE A 313 -1.91 21.73 -2.65
C ILE A 313 -0.58 20.99 -2.42
N GLU A 314 0.31 20.97 -3.41
CA GLU A 314 1.65 20.38 -3.29
C GLU A 314 2.47 21.07 -2.17
N ALA A 315 2.45 22.39 -2.12
CA ALA A 315 3.12 23.18 -1.08
C ALA A 315 2.54 22.87 0.32
N LEU A 316 1.22 22.78 0.44
CA LEU A 316 0.54 22.42 1.70
C LEU A 316 0.89 21.00 2.14
N ILE A 317 0.83 20.02 1.23
CA ILE A 317 1.18 18.63 1.49
C ILE A 317 2.63 18.52 1.99
N THR A 318 3.55 19.22 1.35
CA THR A 318 4.98 19.22 1.70
C THR A 318 5.20 19.87 3.06
N LYS A 319 4.62 21.05 3.29
CA LYS A 319 4.78 21.81 4.54
C LYS A 319 4.25 21.04 5.76
N GLU A 320 3.14 20.33 5.60
CA GLU A 320 2.48 19.58 6.68
C GLU A 320 2.88 18.10 6.72
N ASN A 321 3.75 17.66 5.81
CA ASN A 321 4.19 16.26 5.69
C ASN A 321 3.01 15.28 5.65
N LEU A 322 2.01 15.54 4.80
CA LEU A 322 0.76 14.78 4.77
C LEU A 322 0.86 13.44 4.05
N ILE A 323 1.92 13.21 3.27
CA ILE A 323 2.12 11.98 2.51
C ILE A 323 3.18 11.11 3.18
N ILE A 324 2.77 9.93 3.63
CA ILE A 324 3.66 8.92 4.20
C ILE A 324 3.40 7.60 3.48
N ASN A 325 4.44 7.04 2.84
CA ASN A 325 4.43 5.70 2.21
C ASN A 325 3.29 5.47 1.20
N LYS A 326 2.87 6.50 0.46
CA LYS A 326 1.86 6.43 -0.60
C LYS A 326 2.23 7.32 -1.77
N ARG A 327 1.69 7.01 -2.95
CA ARG A 327 1.86 7.80 -4.17
C ARG A 327 0.61 8.64 -4.42
N VAL A 328 0.81 9.94 -4.48
CA VAL A 328 -0.25 10.91 -4.75
C VAL A 328 0.04 11.62 -6.07
N TYR A 329 -0.97 11.76 -6.90
CA TYR A 329 -0.88 12.52 -8.14
C TYR A 329 -1.92 13.65 -8.13
N ILE A 330 -1.49 14.87 -8.36
CA ILE A 330 -2.37 16.04 -8.48
C ILE A 330 -2.41 16.43 -9.94
N MET A 331 -3.60 16.34 -10.54
CA MET A 331 -3.81 16.50 -11.97
C MET A 331 -4.64 17.76 -12.26
N PRO A 332 -4.05 18.77 -12.90
CA PRO A 332 -4.80 19.90 -13.41
C PRO A 332 -5.53 19.53 -14.71
N ILE A 333 -6.83 19.92 -14.86
CA ILE A 333 -7.69 19.51 -15.98
C ILE A 333 -8.26 20.70 -16.75
N ALA A 334 -8.13 21.90 -16.42
CA ALA A 334 -8.70 23.05 -17.10
C ALA A 334 -10.24 23.19 -17.00
N GLY A 335 -10.70 23.87 -15.94
CA GLY A 335 -12.09 24.25 -15.71
C GLY A 335 -12.92 23.21 -14.95
N TRP A 336 -13.73 23.68 -14.02
CA TRP A 336 -14.41 22.86 -13.04
C TRP A 336 -15.38 21.82 -13.61
N THR A 337 -16.13 22.14 -14.68
CA THR A 337 -17.02 21.17 -15.32
C THR A 337 -16.26 20.02 -15.94
N GLN A 338 -15.10 20.30 -16.53
CA GLN A 338 -14.23 19.28 -17.11
C GLN A 338 -13.58 18.42 -16.02
N VAL A 339 -13.26 18.99 -14.85
CA VAL A 339 -12.78 18.23 -13.70
C VAL A 339 -13.80 17.16 -13.31
N ILE A 340 -15.07 17.54 -13.17
CA ILE A 340 -16.14 16.59 -12.83
C ILE A 340 -16.29 15.54 -13.95
N GLN A 341 -16.48 15.97 -15.21
CA GLN A 341 -16.67 15.06 -16.34
C GLN A 341 -15.54 14.03 -16.47
N ARG A 342 -14.27 14.48 -16.41
CA ARG A 342 -13.11 13.59 -16.54
C ARG A 342 -12.96 12.63 -15.37
N ALA A 343 -13.25 13.08 -14.14
CA ALA A 343 -13.17 12.22 -12.97
C ALA A 343 -14.12 11.03 -13.10
N TYR A 344 -15.37 11.26 -13.52
CA TYR A 344 -16.36 10.21 -13.74
C TYR A 344 -16.02 9.35 -14.97
N GLU A 345 -15.69 9.96 -16.10
CA GLU A 345 -15.31 9.24 -17.33
C GLU A 345 -14.17 8.24 -17.08
N TRP A 346 -13.16 8.66 -16.33
CA TRP A 346 -12.00 7.80 -16.06
C TRP A 346 -12.29 6.69 -15.05
N GLN A 347 -13.22 6.92 -14.13
CA GLN A 347 -13.70 5.89 -13.21
C GLN A 347 -14.54 4.85 -13.94
N GLU A 348 -15.52 5.28 -14.76
CA GLU A 348 -16.39 4.39 -15.52
C GLU A 348 -15.63 3.54 -16.55
N ASN A 349 -14.67 4.14 -17.24
CA ASN A 349 -13.85 3.44 -18.24
C ASN A 349 -12.75 2.56 -17.61
N GLY A 350 -12.69 2.43 -16.28
CA GLY A 350 -11.72 1.59 -15.59
C GLY A 350 -10.26 2.07 -15.74
N ILE A 351 -10.05 3.36 -16.05
CA ILE A 351 -8.72 3.98 -16.07
C ILE A 351 -8.20 4.12 -14.64
N ILE A 352 -9.13 4.41 -13.72
CA ILE A 352 -8.84 4.42 -12.28
C ILE A 352 -9.24 3.07 -11.71
N ILE A 353 -8.24 2.33 -11.26
CA ILE A 353 -8.42 0.97 -10.76
C ILE A 353 -8.39 0.99 -9.23
N PRO A 354 -9.37 0.37 -8.53
CA PRO A 354 -9.27 0.17 -7.09
C PRO A 354 -7.92 -0.48 -6.69
N PRO A 355 -7.30 -0.09 -5.57
CA PRO A 355 -7.84 0.73 -4.49
C PRO A 355 -7.54 2.24 -4.60
N THR A 356 -7.19 2.77 -5.78
CA THR A 356 -6.93 4.20 -5.98
C THR A 356 -8.18 5.01 -5.60
N LYS A 357 -8.02 5.97 -4.71
CA LYS A 357 -9.09 6.90 -4.32
C LYS A 357 -8.94 8.22 -5.06
N VAL A 358 -10.06 8.82 -5.37
CA VAL A 358 -10.13 10.07 -6.15
C VAL A 358 -10.79 11.16 -5.31
N LEU A 359 -10.26 12.38 -5.42
CA LEU A 359 -10.81 13.60 -4.83
C LEU A 359 -10.82 14.70 -5.91
N MET A 360 -11.94 15.39 -6.05
CA MET A 360 -12.02 16.62 -6.84
C MET A 360 -11.89 17.82 -5.92
N ILE A 361 -10.98 18.74 -6.22
CA ILE A 361 -10.85 20.02 -5.50
C ILE A 361 -11.02 21.14 -6.52
N LEU A 362 -12.07 21.91 -6.32
CA LEU A 362 -12.46 22.99 -7.20
C LEU A 362 -12.23 24.34 -6.52
N ASP A 363 -12.22 25.41 -7.29
CA ASP A 363 -12.13 26.76 -6.77
C ASP A 363 -13.37 27.11 -5.91
N GLU A 364 -13.24 27.88 -4.84
CA GLU A 364 -14.34 28.21 -3.93
C GLU A 364 -15.48 28.97 -4.64
N ASP A 365 -15.15 29.78 -5.64
CA ASP A 365 -16.12 30.68 -6.28
C ASP A 365 -17.16 29.97 -7.13
N ILE A 366 -16.95 28.67 -7.45
CA ILE A 366 -17.95 27.90 -8.20
C ILE A 366 -18.85 27.05 -7.29
N LYS A 367 -18.66 27.12 -5.97
CA LYS A 367 -19.37 26.30 -4.97
C LYS A 367 -20.89 26.37 -5.10
N GLU A 368 -21.43 27.56 -5.41
CA GLU A 368 -22.88 27.76 -5.60
C GLU A 368 -23.40 27.19 -6.93
N SER A 369 -22.52 27.00 -7.93
CA SER A 369 -22.88 26.50 -9.26
C SER A 369 -22.91 24.98 -9.34
N VAL A 370 -22.16 24.29 -8.48
CA VAL A 370 -22.02 22.83 -8.49
C VAL A 370 -23.34 22.07 -8.30
N PRO A 371 -24.22 22.46 -7.34
CA PRO A 371 -25.52 21.78 -7.18
C PRO A 371 -26.37 21.85 -8.43
N SER A 372 -26.42 23.01 -9.11
CA SER A 372 -27.17 23.19 -10.36
C SER A 372 -26.58 22.32 -11.48
N PHE A 373 -25.29 22.15 -11.53
CA PHE A 373 -24.64 21.26 -12.50
C PHE A 373 -25.09 19.79 -12.31
N PHE A 374 -25.00 19.26 -11.11
CA PHE A 374 -25.44 17.88 -10.83
C PHE A 374 -26.97 17.69 -11.06
N ASN A 375 -27.78 18.68 -10.76
CA ASN A 375 -29.22 18.61 -11.05
C ASN A 375 -29.53 18.52 -12.56
N ASN A 376 -28.69 19.13 -13.40
CA ASN A 376 -28.83 19.10 -14.85
C ASN A 376 -28.13 17.92 -15.53
N HIS A 377 -27.28 17.18 -14.80
CA HIS A 377 -26.46 16.08 -15.31
C HIS A 377 -26.60 14.88 -14.37
N SER A 378 -27.76 14.22 -14.48
CA SER A 378 -28.11 13.06 -13.62
C SER A 378 -27.24 11.81 -13.85
N GLU A 379 -26.43 11.79 -14.89
CA GLU A 379 -25.44 10.78 -15.18
C GLU A 379 -24.31 10.75 -14.14
N TYR A 380 -24.12 11.84 -13.37
CA TYR A 380 -23.10 11.90 -12.32
C TYR A 380 -23.75 11.70 -10.94
N ASP A 381 -23.46 10.57 -10.30
CA ASP A 381 -24.09 10.10 -9.07
C ASP A 381 -23.52 10.68 -7.76
N GLN A 382 -22.60 11.62 -7.85
CA GLN A 382 -21.88 12.22 -6.72
C GLN A 382 -21.09 11.19 -5.87
N SER A 383 -20.71 10.05 -6.45
CA SER A 383 -19.93 9.01 -5.77
C SER A 383 -18.48 9.42 -5.54
N ILE A 384 -17.96 10.36 -6.33
CA ILE A 384 -16.58 10.88 -6.17
C ILE A 384 -16.60 12.06 -5.20
N GLU A 385 -15.73 12.03 -4.19
CA GLU A 385 -15.60 13.09 -3.19
C GLU A 385 -15.20 14.41 -3.85
N LEU A 386 -15.96 15.50 -3.55
CA LEU A 386 -15.72 16.83 -4.07
C LEU A 386 -15.57 17.82 -2.94
N ASN A 387 -14.53 18.65 -3.01
CA ASN A 387 -14.24 19.72 -2.06
C ASN A 387 -13.79 20.99 -2.79
N PHE A 388 -13.55 22.05 -2.02
CA PHE A 388 -13.19 23.36 -2.55
C PHE A 388 -11.90 23.88 -1.94
N LEU A 389 -11.14 24.65 -2.71
CA LEU A 389 -9.99 25.40 -2.18
C LEU A 389 -10.44 26.36 -1.05
N PRO A 390 -9.54 26.73 -0.13
CA PRO A 390 -9.86 27.68 0.96
C PRO A 390 -10.06 29.11 0.44
N ILE A 391 -9.77 29.34 -0.82
CA ILE A 391 -9.87 30.64 -1.50
C ILE A 391 -10.62 30.49 -2.82
N LYS A 392 -11.16 31.59 -3.38
CA LYS A 392 -11.89 31.57 -4.65
C LYS A 392 -11.04 30.91 -5.73
N SER A 393 -10.29 31.62 -6.52
CA SER A 393 -9.14 31.10 -7.26
C SER A 393 -7.91 31.88 -6.87
N ILE A 394 -6.72 31.37 -7.13
CA ILE A 394 -5.49 32.09 -6.77
C ILE A 394 -5.43 33.41 -7.51
N GLU A 395 -5.79 33.43 -8.78
CA GLU A 395 -5.77 34.65 -9.57
C GLU A 395 -6.78 35.70 -9.08
N LYS A 396 -8.01 35.30 -8.78
CA LYS A 396 -9.01 36.19 -8.21
C LYS A 396 -8.62 36.69 -6.83
N TYR A 397 -8.06 35.81 -6.02
CA TYR A 397 -7.60 36.15 -4.68
C TYR A 397 -6.48 37.20 -4.70
N VAL A 398 -5.46 36.99 -5.54
CA VAL A 398 -4.32 37.92 -5.69
C VAL A 398 -4.79 39.25 -6.24
N LYS A 399 -5.63 39.24 -7.28
CA LYS A 399 -6.20 40.47 -7.83
C LYS A 399 -7.01 41.23 -6.79
N LYS A 400 -7.88 40.51 -6.07
CA LYS A 400 -8.70 41.13 -5.00
C LYS A 400 -7.82 41.81 -3.95
N LYS A 401 -6.86 41.10 -3.39
CA LYS A 401 -6.00 41.61 -2.30
C LYS A 401 -5.08 42.74 -2.75
N ALA A 402 -4.35 42.51 -3.85
CA ALA A 402 -3.30 43.46 -4.26
C ALA A 402 -3.82 44.63 -5.09
N TYR A 403 -4.92 44.46 -5.85
CA TYR A 403 -5.43 45.50 -6.77
C TYR A 403 -6.77 46.08 -6.35
N ASP A 404 -7.80 45.26 -6.12
CA ASP A 404 -9.15 45.75 -5.86
C ASP A 404 -9.27 46.35 -4.45
N GLU A 405 -8.74 45.67 -3.42
CA GLU A 405 -8.72 46.13 -2.00
C GLU A 405 -7.50 46.98 -1.67
N ASN A 406 -6.44 46.84 -2.46
CA ASN A 406 -5.16 47.48 -2.21
C ASN A 406 -4.66 47.24 -0.75
N ASP A 407 -4.79 45.96 -0.30
CA ASP A 407 -4.54 45.52 1.08
C ASP A 407 -3.07 45.79 1.46
N PRO A 408 -2.79 46.72 2.37
CA PRO A 408 -1.41 47.11 2.69
C PRO A 408 -0.63 45.96 3.31
N ILE A 409 -1.25 45.07 4.07
CA ILE A 409 -0.59 43.93 4.71
C ILE A 409 -0.16 42.93 3.63
N PHE A 410 -1.02 42.64 2.66
CA PHE A 410 -0.71 41.74 1.55
C PHE A 410 0.39 42.32 0.66
N ILE A 411 0.34 43.61 0.36
CA ILE A 411 1.34 44.31 -0.45
C ILE A 411 2.72 44.28 0.24
N GLU A 412 2.78 44.70 1.51
CA GLU A 412 4.02 44.70 2.29
C GLU A 412 4.61 43.29 2.43
N TRP A 413 3.74 42.27 2.59
CA TRP A 413 4.15 40.86 2.69
C TRP A 413 4.98 40.42 1.48
N PHE A 414 4.51 40.71 0.27
CA PHE A 414 5.17 40.33 -0.96
C PHE A 414 6.35 41.25 -1.31
N GLU A 415 6.24 42.55 -1.12
CA GLU A 415 7.34 43.49 -1.37
C GLU A 415 8.56 43.19 -0.48
N THR A 416 8.34 42.85 0.79
CA THR A 416 9.41 42.53 1.73
C THR A 416 10.11 41.21 1.38
N ARG A 417 9.41 40.24 0.80
CA ARG A 417 9.99 38.92 0.46
C ARG A 417 10.63 38.84 -0.89
N PHE A 418 10.09 39.53 -1.85
CA PHE A 418 10.60 39.49 -3.23
C PHE A 418 11.50 40.68 -3.59
N HIS A 419 11.43 41.78 -2.84
CA HIS A 419 12.15 43.01 -3.15
C HIS A 419 12.04 43.42 -4.64
N PRO A 420 10.82 43.56 -5.18
CA PRO A 420 10.63 43.80 -6.60
C PRO A 420 11.22 45.12 -7.01
N LYS A 421 11.71 45.21 -8.26
CA LYS A 421 12.27 46.46 -8.82
C LYS A 421 11.28 47.61 -8.86
N ASN A 422 10.00 47.31 -8.97
CA ASN A 422 8.88 48.26 -8.97
C ASN A 422 7.93 47.91 -7.83
N THR A 423 7.43 48.93 -7.15
CA THR A 423 6.42 48.71 -6.10
C THR A 423 5.14 48.14 -6.70
N ILE A 424 4.41 47.38 -5.91
CA ILE A 424 3.10 46.77 -6.34
C ILE A 424 2.15 47.89 -6.75
N LEU A 425 2.15 49.03 -6.07
CA LEU A 425 1.33 50.20 -6.43
C LEU A 425 1.67 50.74 -7.83
N SER A 426 2.94 50.74 -8.22
CA SER A 426 3.37 51.14 -9.57
C SER A 426 2.94 50.12 -10.63
N ILE A 427 2.93 48.82 -10.29
CA ILE A 427 2.41 47.75 -11.15
C ILE A 427 0.91 47.92 -11.31
N ASN A 428 0.16 48.20 -10.21
CA ASN A 428 -1.27 48.47 -10.25
C ASN A 428 -1.61 49.68 -11.17
N THR A 429 -0.83 50.73 -11.12
CA THR A 429 -1.02 51.90 -11.97
C THR A 429 -0.84 51.57 -13.44
N ARG A 430 0.21 50.80 -13.78
CA ARG A 430 0.45 50.32 -15.16
C ARG A 430 -0.65 49.36 -15.65
N TYR A 431 -1.08 48.44 -14.81
CA TYR A 431 -2.14 47.53 -15.15
C TYR A 431 -3.45 48.29 -15.42
N ARG A 432 -3.81 49.26 -14.58
CA ARG A 432 -5.01 50.12 -14.80
C ARG A 432 -4.98 50.79 -16.15
N LYS A 433 -3.90 51.47 -16.51
CA LYS A 433 -3.73 52.15 -17.81
C LYS A 433 -3.87 51.16 -18.99
N LYS A 434 -3.25 50.01 -18.89
CA LYS A 434 -3.37 48.97 -19.92
C LYS A 434 -4.81 48.48 -20.06
N ARG A 435 -5.53 48.28 -18.96
CA ARG A 435 -6.93 47.85 -18.97
C ARG A 435 -7.86 48.90 -19.58
N GLU A 436 -7.65 50.17 -19.27
CA GLU A 436 -8.40 51.27 -19.88
C GLU A 436 -8.26 51.26 -21.38
N GLN A 437 -7.04 51.06 -21.89
CA GLN A 437 -6.76 50.95 -23.33
C GLN A 437 -7.48 49.75 -23.97
N GLU A 438 -7.33 48.56 -23.38
CA GLU A 438 -7.99 47.32 -23.86
C GLU A 438 -9.51 47.45 -23.87
N ILE A 439 -10.12 48.10 -22.89
CA ILE A 439 -11.58 48.34 -22.82
C ILE A 439 -11.98 49.33 -23.95
N GLU A 440 -11.21 50.36 -24.19
CA GLU A 440 -11.50 51.30 -25.23
C GLU A 440 -11.36 50.69 -26.65
N GLU A 441 -10.36 49.88 -26.87
CA GLU A 441 -10.18 49.11 -28.11
C GLU A 441 -11.32 48.08 -28.31
N ALA A 442 -11.69 47.37 -27.27
CA ALA A 442 -12.80 46.43 -27.34
C ALA A 442 -14.15 47.13 -27.67
N ARG A 443 -14.37 48.30 -27.08
CA ARG A 443 -15.57 49.14 -27.40
C ARG A 443 -15.59 49.54 -28.90
N LYS A 444 -14.46 49.93 -29.46
CA LYS A 444 -14.38 50.24 -30.89
C LYS A 444 -14.72 49.06 -31.79
N LEU A 445 -14.51 47.82 -31.30
CA LEU A 445 -14.78 46.58 -32.01
C LEU A 445 -16.13 45.95 -31.61
N ASN A 446 -17.00 46.62 -30.86
CA ASN A 446 -18.25 46.10 -30.30
C ASN A 446 -18.06 44.82 -29.49
N LYS A 447 -16.93 44.71 -28.78
CA LYS A 447 -16.57 43.58 -27.89
C LYS A 447 -16.49 44.05 -26.45
N THR A 448 -16.63 43.10 -25.51
CA THR A 448 -16.36 43.33 -24.09
C THR A 448 -14.98 42.82 -23.74
N SER A 449 -14.22 43.61 -22.99
CA SER A 449 -12.94 43.18 -22.41
C SER A 449 -13.07 43.19 -20.89
N SER A 450 -12.91 42.04 -20.27
CA SER A 450 -13.00 41.88 -18.82
C SER A 450 -11.85 40.99 -18.30
N ASP A 451 -11.32 41.30 -17.15
CA ASP A 451 -10.41 40.42 -16.36
C ASP A 451 -11.08 40.06 -15.03
N ALA A 452 -12.36 39.66 -15.11
CA ALA A 452 -13.12 39.27 -13.94
C ALA A 452 -12.55 38.04 -13.21
N ASN A 453 -11.86 37.15 -13.94
CA ASN A 453 -11.16 35.99 -13.41
C ASN A 453 -9.77 36.30 -12.84
N GLY A 454 -9.26 37.54 -12.98
CA GLY A 454 -7.98 37.96 -12.43
C GLY A 454 -6.73 37.39 -13.11
N LYS A 455 -6.86 36.61 -14.17
CA LYS A 455 -5.72 35.93 -14.83
C LYS A 455 -4.68 36.91 -15.36
N SER A 456 -5.13 37.93 -16.06
CA SER A 456 -4.20 38.94 -16.63
C SER A 456 -3.44 39.69 -15.54
N TYR A 457 -4.14 40.05 -14.45
CA TYR A 457 -3.50 40.71 -13.30
C TYR A 457 -2.52 39.79 -12.60
N CYS A 458 -2.92 38.58 -12.26
CA CYS A 458 -2.09 37.61 -11.53
C CYS A 458 -0.82 37.27 -12.32
N THR A 459 -0.92 37.06 -13.63
CA THR A 459 0.25 36.85 -14.50
C THR A 459 1.20 38.04 -14.42
N SER A 460 0.69 39.27 -14.54
CA SER A 460 1.51 40.48 -14.42
C SER A 460 2.13 40.64 -13.04
N PHE A 461 1.38 40.28 -11.98
CA PHE A 461 1.87 40.31 -10.60
C PHE A 461 3.03 39.32 -10.42
N VAL A 462 2.88 38.05 -10.80
CA VAL A 462 3.93 37.03 -10.68
C VAL A 462 5.18 37.41 -11.46
N GLN A 463 5.03 37.92 -12.70
CA GLN A 463 6.17 38.37 -13.53
C GLN A 463 6.92 39.53 -12.89
N ASN A 464 6.23 40.53 -12.40
CA ASN A 464 6.87 41.77 -11.93
C ASN A 464 7.30 41.74 -10.47
N VAL A 465 6.60 40.95 -9.63
CA VAL A 465 6.90 40.84 -8.19
C VAL A 465 7.79 39.63 -7.93
N ALA A 466 7.40 38.47 -8.43
CA ALA A 466 8.09 37.20 -8.13
C ALA A 466 9.10 36.78 -9.22
N ALA A 467 9.32 37.60 -10.28
CA ALA A 467 10.24 37.30 -11.39
C ALA A 467 10.02 35.86 -11.95
N ASP A 468 8.78 35.47 -12.17
CA ASP A 468 8.34 34.14 -12.64
C ASP A 468 8.68 32.95 -11.71
N GLN A 469 9.08 33.21 -10.47
CA GLN A 469 9.33 32.16 -9.47
C GLN A 469 8.00 31.69 -8.85
N VAL A 470 7.21 30.96 -9.62
CA VAL A 470 5.84 30.57 -9.25
C VAL A 470 5.79 29.76 -7.96
N ASP A 471 6.71 28.79 -7.79
CA ASP A 471 6.73 27.92 -6.61
C ASP A 471 7.02 28.71 -5.33
N LEU A 472 7.95 29.66 -5.40
CA LEU A 472 8.28 30.54 -4.28
C LEU A 472 7.10 31.49 -3.96
N PHE A 473 6.45 32.01 -5.01
CA PHE A 473 5.25 32.82 -4.88
C PHE A 473 4.12 32.06 -4.15
N ILE A 474 3.83 30.84 -4.54
CA ILE A 474 2.84 29.98 -3.91
C ILE A 474 3.22 29.65 -2.47
N GLY A 475 4.50 29.39 -2.20
CA GLY A 475 5.01 29.20 -0.85
C GLY A 475 4.71 30.38 0.08
N TYR A 476 5.01 31.60 -0.36
CA TYR A 476 4.73 32.82 0.41
C TYR A 476 3.22 33.15 0.50
N LEU A 477 2.45 32.81 -0.54
CA LEU A 477 0.99 32.92 -0.48
C LEU A 477 0.39 31.99 0.59
N LEU A 478 0.86 30.75 0.64
CA LEU A 478 0.46 29.80 1.65
C LEU A 478 0.86 30.27 3.06
N GLU A 479 2.06 30.83 3.24
CA GLU A 479 2.49 31.39 4.53
C GLU A 479 1.65 32.60 4.93
N TYR A 480 1.27 33.46 3.98
CA TYR A 480 0.33 34.56 4.24
C TYR A 480 -0.99 34.05 4.78
N GLN A 481 -1.54 33.00 4.17
CA GLN A 481 -2.79 32.37 4.65
C GLN A 481 -2.65 31.75 6.05
N TYR A 482 -1.53 31.11 6.35
CA TYR A 482 -1.25 30.60 7.71
C TYR A 482 -1.23 31.72 8.76
N THR A 483 -0.77 32.89 8.38
CA THR A 483 -0.62 34.02 9.30
C THR A 483 -1.92 34.80 9.47
N HIS A 484 -2.68 35.02 8.38
CA HIS A 484 -3.78 35.96 8.33
C HIS A 484 -5.16 35.33 8.10
N GLU A 485 -5.23 34.09 7.59
CA GLU A 485 -6.49 33.42 7.21
C GLU A 485 -6.52 31.96 7.73
N LYS A 486 -6.02 31.76 8.94
CA LYS A 486 -5.73 30.45 9.53
C LYS A 486 -6.92 29.49 9.57
N ASP A 487 -8.12 29.96 9.85
CA ASP A 487 -9.28 29.10 10.10
C ASP A 487 -9.69 28.33 8.84
N ARG A 488 -9.86 29.02 7.72
CA ARG A 488 -10.20 28.38 6.43
C ARG A 488 -9.13 27.40 5.96
N LEU A 489 -7.88 27.76 6.14
CA LEU A 489 -6.76 26.88 5.78
C LEU A 489 -6.72 25.63 6.64
N ASN A 490 -7.04 25.73 7.94
CA ASN A 490 -7.08 24.58 8.86
C ASN A 490 -8.22 23.62 8.53
N GLU A 491 -9.39 24.12 8.13
CA GLU A 491 -10.49 23.29 7.64
C GLU A 491 -10.08 22.50 6.39
N PHE A 492 -9.50 23.18 5.41
CA PHE A 492 -9.01 22.57 4.18
C PHE A 492 -7.90 21.54 4.45
N LYS A 493 -6.94 21.87 5.30
CA LYS A 493 -5.88 20.95 5.75
C LYS A 493 -6.45 19.70 6.41
N THR A 494 -7.48 19.85 7.26
CA THR A 494 -8.11 18.72 7.95
C THR A 494 -8.78 17.79 6.95
N MET A 495 -9.52 18.34 5.99
CA MET A 495 -10.14 17.60 4.90
C MET A 495 -9.09 16.85 4.06
N LEU A 496 -8.06 17.56 3.61
CA LEU A 496 -6.98 16.98 2.80
C LEU A 496 -6.22 15.88 3.56
N SER A 497 -5.92 16.10 4.83
CA SER A 497 -5.29 15.09 5.70
C SER A 497 -6.15 13.84 5.85
N LYS A 498 -7.49 13.99 5.95
CA LYS A 498 -8.42 12.85 6.02
C LYS A 498 -8.41 12.04 4.73
N PHE A 499 -8.43 12.70 3.57
CA PHE A 499 -8.35 12.02 2.27
C PHE A 499 -7.00 11.32 2.06
N LEU A 500 -5.92 11.95 2.48
CA LEU A 500 -4.57 11.42 2.34
C LEU A 500 -4.21 10.34 3.38
N LYS A 501 -4.97 10.16 4.40
CA LYS A 501 -4.87 9.01 5.32
C LYS A 501 -5.54 7.79 4.73
#